data_ea2c7076ec2d9feacc73bbfd54e847f6
#
_entry.id   ea2c7076ec2d9feacc73bbfd54e847f6
#
_cell.length_a   1.000
_cell.length_b   1.000
_cell.length_c   1.000
_cell.angle_alpha   90.00
_cell.angle_beta   90.00
_cell.angle_gamma   90.00
#
_symmetry.space_group_name_H-M   'P 1'
#
loop_
_entity.id
_entity.type
_entity.pdbx_description
1 polymer ?
#
loop_
_entity_poly.entity_id
_entity_poly.type
_entity_poly.pdbx_seq_one_letter_code
_entity_poly.pdbx_strand_id
1 'polypeptide(L)'
;MNNMKLPVGISDFHKLRQNEYYYVDKTNLIKELLESRIAEVTLITRPRRFGKTIGMSMLAYFFDIRKDSRKLFEDLKISRDIELCQKWMNQYPTLFISFKDVDGLNFQSAMKMLRNQISWICNEHDYLSDSDKINENDKKIFLKLQDISEENLSEDLIKISVATIIRMMNAHYGKPVILLLDEYDVPLAKASSNGYYKEMLDVMKTMMSTSLKDNSHLQFAVVTGCLKIAKESIFTGTNNFISDTIIATHLNEYFGFTDQEVKDILKDIGLQEHFKEIKEWYDGYNFGKIDVYCPWDVMNYVRDLRIDPDMKPASYWKNTSDNA
;
A
#
# COMPACT_ATOMS: atom_id res chain seq x y z
N MET A 1 -26.27 -18.50 13.61
CA MET A 1 -25.62 -17.35 12.93
C MET A 1 -24.13 -17.59 12.89
N ASN A 2 -23.54 -17.57 11.73
CA ASN A 2 -22.12 -17.88 11.54
C ASN A 2 -21.25 -16.88 12.30
N ASN A 3 -20.30 -17.35 13.11
CA ASN A 3 -19.46 -16.52 13.99
C ASN A 3 -18.34 -15.81 13.19
N MET A 4 -18.65 -15.41 11.94
CA MET A 4 -17.75 -14.77 10.99
C MET A 4 -17.32 -13.39 11.50
N LYS A 5 -16.03 -13.15 11.63
CA LYS A 5 -15.46 -11.85 12.05
C LYS A 5 -15.35 -10.91 10.86
N LEU A 6 -16.04 -9.77 10.90
CA LEU A 6 -15.95 -8.76 9.83
C LEU A 6 -14.74 -7.84 10.03
N PRO A 7 -13.95 -7.53 8.99
CA PRO A 7 -12.67 -6.82 9.11
C PRO A 7 -12.84 -5.29 9.09
N VAL A 8 -13.72 -4.74 9.93
CA VAL A 8 -13.91 -3.28 9.97
C VAL A 8 -12.67 -2.60 10.58
N GLY A 9 -12.01 -1.74 9.79
CA GLY A 9 -10.83 -0.99 10.23
C GLY A 9 -9.52 -1.78 10.25
N ILE A 10 -9.47 -2.99 9.70
CA ILE A 10 -8.25 -3.79 9.60
C ILE A 10 -7.59 -3.54 8.24
N SER A 11 -6.35 -3.09 8.25
CA SER A 11 -5.54 -2.82 7.05
C SER A 11 -4.29 -3.71 6.91
N ASP A 12 -4.00 -4.54 7.92
CA ASP A 12 -2.89 -5.48 7.91
C ASP A 12 -3.37 -6.88 7.49
N PHE A 13 -2.77 -7.42 6.43
CA PHE A 13 -3.15 -8.71 5.85
C PHE A 13 -2.85 -9.88 6.78
N HIS A 14 -1.71 -9.85 7.50
CA HIS A 14 -1.36 -10.90 8.46
C HIS A 14 -2.38 -10.97 9.60
N LYS A 15 -2.69 -9.80 10.19
CA LYS A 15 -3.69 -9.71 11.26
C LYS A 15 -5.05 -10.21 10.79
N LEU A 16 -5.43 -9.89 9.55
CA LEU A 16 -6.68 -10.34 8.95
C LEU A 16 -6.73 -11.86 8.84
N ARG A 17 -5.69 -12.48 8.28
CA ARG A 17 -5.65 -13.93 8.05
C ARG A 17 -5.42 -14.71 9.34
N GLN A 18 -4.52 -14.27 10.20
CA GLN A 18 -4.20 -14.97 11.46
C GLN A 18 -5.39 -15.04 12.43
N ASN A 19 -6.22 -13.99 12.44
CA ASN A 19 -7.39 -13.91 13.31
C ASN A 19 -8.69 -14.38 12.64
N GLU A 20 -8.59 -14.98 11.44
CA GLU A 20 -9.73 -15.55 10.70
C GLU A 20 -10.86 -14.53 10.44
N TYR A 21 -10.50 -13.29 10.09
CA TYR A 21 -11.45 -12.32 9.60
C TYR A 21 -11.92 -12.69 8.19
N TYR A 22 -13.15 -12.33 7.85
CA TYR A 22 -13.66 -12.50 6.50
C TYR A 22 -12.79 -11.73 5.51
N TYR A 23 -12.30 -12.41 4.49
CA TYR A 23 -11.44 -11.82 3.46
C TYR A 23 -12.03 -12.05 2.07
N VAL A 24 -12.32 -10.96 1.37
CA VAL A 24 -12.63 -11.00 -0.06
C VAL A 24 -11.32 -11.18 -0.80
N ASP A 25 -11.14 -12.35 -1.40
CA ASP A 25 -9.86 -12.76 -1.96
C ASP A 25 -9.49 -11.96 -3.22
N LYS A 26 -8.53 -11.07 -3.04
CA LYS A 26 -7.91 -10.22 -4.08
C LYS A 26 -6.50 -10.68 -4.45
N THR A 27 -6.08 -11.89 -4.06
CA THR A 27 -4.69 -12.34 -4.24
C THR A 27 -4.26 -12.48 -5.70
N ASN A 28 -5.19 -12.59 -6.64
CA ASN A 28 -4.87 -12.53 -8.08
C ASN A 28 -4.24 -11.19 -8.51
N LEU A 29 -4.35 -10.12 -7.71
CA LEU A 29 -3.56 -8.89 -7.91
C LEU A 29 -2.07 -9.19 -8.06
N ILE A 30 -1.55 -10.16 -7.30
CA ILE A 30 -0.14 -10.59 -7.37
C ILE A 30 0.18 -11.11 -8.76
N LYS A 31 -0.66 -12.02 -9.27
CA LYS A 31 -0.50 -12.60 -10.61
C LYS A 31 -0.55 -11.53 -11.68
N GLU A 32 -1.53 -10.66 -11.61
CA GLU A 32 -1.73 -9.57 -12.57
C GLU A 32 -0.52 -8.62 -12.61
N LEU A 33 0.00 -8.22 -11.46
CA LEU A 33 1.20 -7.38 -11.36
C LEU A 33 2.45 -8.06 -11.92
N LEU A 34 2.55 -9.37 -11.87
CA LEU A 34 3.71 -10.12 -12.36
C LEU A 34 3.63 -10.46 -13.85
N GLU A 35 2.45 -10.81 -14.37
CA GLU A 35 2.24 -11.25 -15.75
C GLU A 35 2.08 -10.07 -16.72
N SER A 36 1.35 -9.04 -16.33
CA SER A 36 1.12 -7.84 -17.15
C SER A 36 2.17 -6.75 -16.97
N ARG A 37 3.35 -7.13 -16.53
CA ARG A 37 4.46 -6.24 -16.19
C ARG A 37 4.98 -5.46 -17.41
N ILE A 38 4.26 -4.40 -17.75
CA ILE A 38 4.57 -3.50 -18.87
C ILE A 38 5.62 -2.46 -18.44
N ALA A 39 5.76 -2.17 -17.13
CA ALA A 39 6.71 -1.21 -16.59
C ALA A 39 7.31 -1.69 -15.25
N GLU A 40 8.46 -1.09 -14.90
CA GLU A 40 9.12 -1.36 -13.61
C GLU A 40 8.38 -0.73 -12.44
N VAL A 41 7.64 0.36 -12.66
CA VAL A 41 6.89 1.08 -11.63
C VAL A 41 5.41 1.13 -11.99
N THR A 42 4.56 0.60 -11.11
CA THR A 42 3.11 0.65 -11.22
C THR A 42 2.54 1.59 -10.16
N LEU A 43 1.95 2.72 -10.58
CA LEU A 43 1.19 3.60 -9.70
C LEU A 43 -0.28 3.22 -9.74
N ILE A 44 -0.86 2.95 -8.60
CA ILE A 44 -2.27 2.62 -8.44
C ILE A 44 -2.95 3.72 -7.64
N THR A 45 -3.88 4.45 -8.28
CA THR A 45 -4.64 5.49 -7.59
C THR A 45 -6.10 5.10 -7.45
N ARG A 46 -6.56 4.98 -6.22
CA ARG A 46 -7.95 4.67 -5.85
C ARG A 46 -8.39 5.55 -4.68
N PRO A 47 -9.66 5.85 -4.54
CA PRO A 47 -10.16 6.63 -3.41
C PRO A 47 -9.76 6.01 -2.06
N ARG A 48 -9.87 6.78 -0.99
CA ARG A 48 -9.67 6.26 0.38
C ARG A 48 -10.65 5.13 0.66
N ARG A 49 -10.22 4.12 1.47
CA ARG A 49 -11.04 2.98 1.94
C ARG A 49 -11.40 1.93 0.89
N PHE A 50 -10.73 1.96 -0.26
CA PHE A 50 -10.88 0.95 -1.32
C PHE A 50 -9.88 -0.22 -1.22
N GLY A 51 -9.26 -0.43 -0.06
CA GLY A 51 -8.41 -1.60 0.18
C GLY A 51 -6.96 -1.45 -0.28
N LYS A 52 -6.46 -0.24 -0.60
CA LYS A 52 -5.04 -0.03 -1.03
C LYS A 52 -4.05 -0.59 -0.01
N THR A 53 -4.12 -0.14 1.23
CA THR A 53 -3.17 -0.51 2.29
C THR A 53 -3.19 -2.02 2.58
N ILE A 54 -4.36 -2.66 2.58
CA ILE A 54 -4.43 -4.12 2.77
C ILE A 54 -3.84 -4.87 1.58
N GLY A 55 -4.04 -4.36 0.35
CA GLY A 55 -3.40 -4.89 -0.84
C GLY A 55 -1.87 -4.77 -0.77
N MET A 56 -1.35 -3.62 -0.34
CA MET A 56 0.09 -3.41 -0.16
C MET A 56 0.68 -4.29 0.95
N SER A 57 -0.03 -4.44 2.07
CA SER A 57 0.34 -5.38 3.14
C SER A 57 0.38 -6.82 2.63
N MET A 58 -0.62 -7.24 1.84
CA MET A 58 -0.65 -8.56 1.19
C MET A 58 0.58 -8.78 0.29
N LEU A 59 0.92 -7.81 -0.55
CA LEU A 59 2.11 -7.88 -1.41
C LEU A 59 3.40 -7.99 -0.58
N ALA A 60 3.53 -7.20 0.49
CA ALA A 60 4.68 -7.23 1.39
C ALA A 60 4.84 -8.60 2.07
N TYR A 61 3.75 -9.22 2.50
CA TYR A 61 3.80 -10.57 3.07
C TYR A 61 4.10 -11.64 2.01
N PHE A 62 3.61 -11.46 0.79
CA PHE A 62 3.86 -12.44 -0.27
C PHE A 62 5.32 -12.44 -0.73
N PHE A 63 5.94 -11.28 -0.94
CA PHE A 63 7.26 -11.21 -1.56
C PHE A 63 8.43 -11.29 -0.58
N ASP A 64 8.28 -10.77 0.65
CA ASP A 64 9.41 -10.54 1.57
C ASP A 64 10.14 -11.83 1.96
N ILE A 65 11.40 -11.92 1.53
CA ILE A 65 12.32 -13.05 1.77
C ILE A 65 12.55 -13.34 3.27
N ARG A 66 12.29 -12.37 4.15
CA ARG A 66 12.42 -12.52 5.61
C ARG A 66 11.24 -13.24 6.26
N LYS A 67 10.19 -13.56 5.50
CA LYS A 67 8.93 -14.11 6.01
C LYS A 67 8.72 -15.55 5.54
N ASP A 68 7.92 -16.29 6.27
CA ASP A 68 7.27 -17.53 5.80
C ASP A 68 5.76 -17.30 5.80
N SER A 69 5.23 -16.98 4.65
CA SER A 69 3.84 -16.57 4.51
C SER A 69 2.92 -17.65 3.93
N ARG A 70 3.41 -18.86 3.70
CA ARG A 70 2.65 -19.96 3.06
C ARG A 70 1.31 -20.18 3.71
N LYS A 71 1.26 -20.22 5.04
CA LYS A 71 0.02 -20.39 5.80
C LYS A 71 -0.98 -19.25 5.65
N LEU A 72 -0.49 -18.01 5.42
CA LEU A 72 -1.36 -16.84 5.23
C LEU A 72 -2.10 -16.88 3.89
N PHE A 73 -1.49 -17.51 2.88
CA PHE A 73 -2.04 -17.63 1.53
C PHE A 73 -2.71 -18.98 1.26
N GLU A 74 -2.68 -19.91 2.21
CA GLU A 74 -3.38 -21.19 2.11
C GLU A 74 -4.87 -20.94 1.81
N ASP A 75 -5.45 -21.74 0.90
CA ASP A 75 -6.83 -21.68 0.42
C ASP A 75 -7.18 -20.43 -0.44
N LEU A 76 -6.28 -19.49 -0.63
CA LEU A 76 -6.51 -18.32 -1.48
C LEU A 76 -6.23 -18.64 -2.96
N LYS A 77 -6.80 -17.83 -3.86
CA LYS A 77 -6.71 -18.06 -5.33
C LYS A 77 -5.27 -18.19 -5.81
N ILE A 78 -4.37 -17.36 -5.30
CA ILE A 78 -2.96 -17.34 -5.70
C ILE A 78 -2.22 -18.64 -5.33
N SER A 79 -2.61 -19.33 -4.25
CA SER A 79 -1.98 -20.58 -3.82
C SER A 79 -2.16 -21.73 -4.81
N ARG A 80 -3.13 -21.62 -5.71
CA ARG A 80 -3.38 -22.59 -6.79
C ARG A 80 -2.35 -22.51 -7.92
N ASP A 81 -1.66 -21.37 -8.05
CA ASP A 81 -0.58 -21.18 -9.00
C ASP A 81 0.76 -21.55 -8.35
N ILE A 82 1.04 -22.85 -8.35
CA ILE A 82 2.19 -23.44 -7.65
C ILE A 82 3.51 -22.91 -8.20
N GLU A 83 3.64 -22.77 -9.52
CA GLU A 83 4.87 -22.29 -10.17
C GLU A 83 5.16 -20.84 -9.80
N LEU A 84 4.13 -19.99 -9.85
CA LEU A 84 4.25 -18.59 -9.42
C LEU A 84 4.63 -18.49 -7.95
N CYS A 85 3.97 -19.25 -7.07
CA CYS A 85 4.29 -19.25 -5.66
C CYS A 85 5.72 -19.72 -5.37
N GLN A 86 6.19 -20.79 -6.01
CA GLN A 86 7.57 -21.27 -5.85
C GLN A 86 8.61 -20.24 -6.30
N LYS A 87 8.31 -19.50 -7.37
CA LYS A 87 9.22 -18.51 -7.95
C LYS A 87 9.26 -17.20 -7.15
N TRP A 88 8.15 -16.79 -6.54
CA TRP A 88 8.00 -15.43 -6.03
C TRP A 88 7.69 -15.33 -4.54
N MET A 89 6.96 -16.29 -3.95
CA MET A 89 6.55 -16.21 -2.54
C MET A 89 7.76 -16.31 -1.62
N ASN A 90 7.99 -15.25 -0.86
CA ASN A 90 9.11 -15.11 0.09
C ASN A 90 10.49 -15.28 -0.57
N GLN A 91 10.65 -14.83 -1.83
CA GLN A 91 11.88 -14.97 -2.60
C GLN A 91 12.66 -13.67 -2.82
N TYR A 92 12.10 -12.53 -2.51
CA TYR A 92 12.72 -11.23 -2.82
C TYR A 92 12.86 -10.35 -1.58
N PRO A 93 13.99 -9.62 -1.43
CA PRO A 93 14.04 -8.55 -0.46
C PRO A 93 12.96 -7.53 -0.80
N THR A 94 12.13 -7.18 0.19
CA THR A 94 10.98 -6.31 -0.02
C THR A 94 11.00 -5.17 0.97
N LEU A 95 11.01 -3.94 0.47
CA LEU A 95 10.96 -2.72 1.26
C LEU A 95 9.56 -2.13 1.18
N PHE A 96 8.86 -2.11 2.31
CA PHE A 96 7.53 -1.51 2.42
C PHE A 96 7.58 -0.22 3.22
N ILE A 97 7.08 0.87 2.64
CA ILE A 97 7.03 2.20 3.24
C ILE A 97 5.61 2.75 3.12
N SER A 98 5.01 3.18 4.23
CA SER A 98 3.74 3.91 4.23
C SER A 98 3.96 5.35 4.70
N PHE A 99 3.52 6.32 3.89
CA PHE A 99 3.63 7.75 4.22
C PHE A 99 2.39 8.29 4.94
N LYS A 100 1.47 7.44 5.40
CA LYS A 100 0.18 7.82 5.99
C LYS A 100 0.31 8.78 7.18
N ASP A 101 1.40 8.66 7.95
CA ASP A 101 1.63 9.42 9.18
C ASP A 101 2.59 10.63 8.98
N VAL A 102 3.00 10.88 7.71
CA VAL A 102 3.87 12.03 7.39
C VAL A 102 3.01 13.28 7.24
N ASP A 103 2.77 13.95 8.35
CA ASP A 103 1.94 15.14 8.49
C ASP A 103 2.60 16.15 9.43
N GLY A 104 2.21 17.42 9.33
CA GLY A 104 2.69 18.49 10.20
C GLY A 104 2.06 19.83 9.84
N LEU A 105 1.91 20.71 10.84
CA LEU A 105 1.39 22.06 10.66
C LEU A 105 2.35 22.98 9.87
N ASN A 106 3.60 22.58 9.75
CA ASN A 106 4.64 23.27 8.99
C ASN A 106 5.67 22.26 8.45
N PHE A 107 6.54 22.71 7.55
CA PHE A 107 7.54 21.87 6.90
C PHE A 107 8.45 21.14 7.91
N GLN A 108 8.92 21.82 8.96
CA GLN A 108 9.82 21.23 9.94
C GLN A 108 9.17 20.07 10.70
N SER A 109 7.92 20.24 11.12
CA SER A 109 7.18 19.16 11.81
C SER A 109 6.90 17.98 10.89
N ALA A 110 6.54 18.22 9.62
CA ALA A 110 6.35 17.15 8.65
C ALA A 110 7.66 16.42 8.33
N MET A 111 8.77 17.15 8.18
CA MET A 111 10.10 16.58 7.99
C MET A 111 10.54 15.73 9.20
N LYS A 112 10.20 16.13 10.41
CA LYS A 112 10.46 15.32 11.61
C LYS A 112 9.72 13.99 11.55
N MET A 113 8.44 14.00 11.13
CA MET A 113 7.68 12.75 10.94
C MET A 113 8.30 11.87 9.86
N LEU A 114 8.71 12.45 8.73
CA LEU A 114 9.39 11.71 7.67
C LEU A 114 10.73 11.10 8.15
N ARG A 115 11.54 11.86 8.90
CA ARG A 115 12.78 11.36 9.50
C ARG A 115 12.51 10.18 10.43
N ASN A 116 11.53 10.29 11.33
CA ASN A 116 11.14 9.22 12.23
C ASN A 116 10.72 7.96 11.43
N GLN A 117 9.94 8.13 10.38
CA GLN A 117 9.52 7.01 9.52
C GLN A 117 10.72 6.29 8.89
N ILE A 118 11.67 7.05 8.34
CA ILE A 118 12.90 6.48 7.76
C ILE A 118 13.76 5.80 8.83
N SER A 119 13.92 6.43 9.99
CA SER A 119 14.65 5.83 11.11
C SER A 119 14.04 4.50 11.57
N TRP A 120 12.72 4.42 11.71
CA TRP A 120 12.04 3.16 12.07
C TRP A 120 12.27 2.08 11.02
N ILE A 121 12.18 2.40 9.73
CA ILE A 121 12.48 1.46 8.65
C ILE A 121 13.93 0.98 8.73
N CYS A 122 14.90 1.88 8.97
CA CYS A 122 16.29 1.49 9.14
C CYS A 122 16.47 0.57 10.36
N ASN A 123 15.79 0.84 11.47
CA ASN A 123 15.85 -0.02 12.65
C ASN A 123 15.20 -1.39 12.44
N GLU A 124 14.15 -1.50 11.62
CA GLU A 124 13.59 -2.80 11.21
C GLU A 124 14.54 -3.60 10.30
N HIS A 125 15.55 -2.95 9.75
CA HIS A 125 16.57 -3.52 8.86
C HIS A 125 17.98 -3.36 9.43
N ASP A 126 18.15 -3.33 10.75
CA ASP A 126 19.41 -3.11 11.46
C ASP A 126 20.51 -4.10 11.04
N TYR A 127 20.14 -5.34 10.67
CA TYR A 127 21.04 -6.37 10.16
C TYR A 127 21.88 -5.91 8.94
N LEU A 128 21.45 -4.86 8.24
CA LEU A 128 22.19 -4.31 7.09
C LEU A 128 23.50 -3.64 7.54
N SER A 129 23.55 -3.07 8.75
CA SER A 129 24.76 -2.45 9.30
C SER A 129 25.88 -3.47 9.54
N ASP A 130 25.53 -4.71 9.88
CA ASP A 130 26.45 -5.78 10.20
C ASP A 130 26.88 -6.63 8.97
N SER A 131 26.26 -6.37 7.82
CA SER A 131 26.52 -7.14 6.60
C SER A 131 27.93 -6.86 6.05
N ASP A 132 28.71 -7.92 5.83
CA ASP A 132 30.03 -7.88 5.19
C ASP A 132 30.00 -7.59 3.70
N LYS A 133 28.82 -7.70 3.07
CA LYS A 133 28.62 -7.45 1.63
C LYS A 133 28.34 -5.99 1.30
N ILE A 134 28.15 -5.16 2.31
CA ILE A 134 27.79 -3.74 2.14
C ILE A 134 29.04 -2.86 2.35
N ASN A 135 29.22 -1.87 1.47
CA ASN A 135 30.34 -0.96 1.56
C ASN A 135 30.23 -0.01 2.78
N GLU A 136 31.38 0.41 3.30
CA GLU A 136 31.45 1.22 4.50
C GLU A 136 30.80 2.61 4.39
N ASN A 137 30.71 3.17 3.18
CA ASN A 137 30.05 4.47 2.99
C ASN A 137 28.53 4.34 3.15
N ASP A 138 27.94 3.31 2.59
CA ASP A 138 26.50 3.05 2.75
C ASP A 138 26.15 2.73 4.20
N LYS A 139 26.98 1.96 4.90
CA LYS A 139 26.81 1.71 6.35
C LYS A 139 26.84 3.00 7.16
N LYS A 140 27.77 3.89 6.88
CA LYS A 140 27.85 5.21 7.56
C LYS A 140 26.62 6.07 7.33
N ILE A 141 26.06 6.07 6.10
CA ILE A 141 24.82 6.77 5.80
C ILE A 141 23.67 6.12 6.56
N PHE A 142 23.56 4.80 6.51
CA PHE A 142 22.51 4.04 7.16
C PHE A 142 22.47 4.26 8.68
N LEU A 143 23.61 4.23 9.35
CA LEU A 143 23.70 4.51 10.78
C LEU A 143 23.22 5.93 11.13
N LYS A 144 23.51 6.92 10.27
CA LYS A 144 22.93 8.26 10.43
C LYS A 144 21.42 8.29 10.25
N LEU A 145 20.89 7.50 9.33
CA LEU A 145 19.44 7.39 9.10
C LEU A 145 18.72 6.67 10.25
N GLN A 146 19.40 5.80 10.99
CA GLN A 146 18.86 5.16 12.20
C GLN A 146 18.74 6.13 13.38
N ASP A 147 19.61 7.13 13.45
CA ASP A 147 19.63 8.10 14.55
C ASP A 147 18.53 9.15 14.35
N ILE A 148 17.62 9.25 15.33
CA ILE A 148 16.49 10.21 15.32
C ILE A 148 16.96 11.63 15.64
N SER A 149 18.20 11.83 16.14
CA SER A 149 18.69 13.16 16.52
C SER A 149 18.75 14.09 15.31
N GLU A 150 18.16 15.29 15.45
CA GLU A 150 18.06 16.28 14.35
C GLU A 150 19.44 16.74 13.85
N GLU A 151 20.48 16.65 14.68
CA GLU A 151 21.83 17.07 14.33
C GLU A 151 22.49 16.21 13.23
N ASN A 152 22.06 14.96 13.08
CA ASN A 152 22.69 14.00 12.18
C ASN A 152 21.94 13.75 10.87
N LEU A 153 20.66 14.15 10.78
CA LEU A 153 19.80 13.89 9.62
C LEU A 153 19.57 15.15 8.80
N SER A 154 20.44 15.41 7.83
CA SER A 154 20.21 16.46 6.83
C SER A 154 19.05 16.08 5.88
N GLU A 155 18.41 17.08 5.30
CA GLU A 155 17.36 16.90 4.26
C GLU A 155 17.90 16.08 3.08
N ASP A 156 19.16 16.28 2.68
CA ASP A 156 19.78 15.54 1.58
C ASP A 156 19.89 14.04 1.87
N LEU A 157 20.19 13.65 3.14
CA LEU A 157 20.22 12.25 3.53
C LEU A 157 18.81 11.62 3.46
N ILE A 158 17.78 12.36 3.82
CA ILE A 158 16.41 11.88 3.69
C ILE A 158 16.03 11.68 2.21
N LYS A 159 16.40 12.61 1.33
CA LYS A 159 16.16 12.52 -0.11
C LYS A 159 16.76 11.27 -0.77
N ILE A 160 17.87 10.77 -0.26
CA ILE A 160 18.55 9.56 -0.81
C ILE A 160 18.31 8.29 0.02
N SER A 161 17.59 8.37 1.14
CA SER A 161 17.44 7.29 2.12
C SER A 161 16.92 6.00 1.51
N VAL A 162 15.80 6.08 0.78
CA VAL A 162 15.13 4.90 0.18
C VAL A 162 16.05 4.23 -0.85
N ALA A 163 16.70 5.00 -1.72
CA ALA A 163 17.67 4.47 -2.68
C ALA A 163 18.87 3.79 -1.99
N THR A 164 19.34 4.33 -0.88
CA THR A 164 20.43 3.75 -0.09
C THR A 164 20.01 2.41 0.53
N ILE A 165 18.82 2.34 1.15
CA ILE A 165 18.30 1.10 1.72
C ILE A 165 18.14 0.03 0.64
N ILE A 166 17.57 0.37 -0.53
CA ILE A 166 17.42 -0.55 -1.66
C ILE A 166 18.78 -1.10 -2.10
N ARG A 167 19.79 -0.26 -2.26
CA ARG A 167 21.15 -0.67 -2.65
C ARG A 167 21.77 -1.60 -1.61
N MET A 168 21.62 -1.30 -0.33
CA MET A 168 22.11 -2.14 0.75
C MET A 168 21.40 -3.49 0.82
N MET A 169 20.07 -3.52 0.68
CA MET A 169 19.31 -4.78 0.62
C MET A 169 19.72 -5.63 -0.59
N ASN A 170 19.90 -5.01 -1.77
CA ASN A 170 20.39 -5.71 -2.96
C ASN A 170 21.77 -6.32 -2.73
N ALA A 171 22.71 -5.56 -2.14
CA ALA A 171 24.05 -6.06 -1.84
C ALA A 171 24.03 -7.22 -0.82
N HIS A 172 23.22 -7.11 0.24
CA HIS A 172 23.12 -8.12 1.28
C HIS A 172 22.55 -9.45 0.75
N TYR A 173 21.42 -9.41 0.05
CA TYR A 173 20.71 -10.59 -0.43
C TYR A 173 21.22 -11.12 -1.78
N GLY A 174 21.96 -10.30 -2.57
CA GLY A 174 22.35 -10.63 -3.93
C GLY A 174 21.17 -10.73 -4.90
N LYS A 175 20.04 -10.09 -4.57
CA LYS A 175 18.80 -10.08 -5.34
C LYS A 175 18.25 -8.67 -5.45
N PRO A 176 17.63 -8.31 -6.60
CA PRO A 176 16.97 -7.00 -6.73
C PRO A 176 15.78 -6.89 -5.76
N VAL A 177 15.48 -5.65 -5.33
CA VAL A 177 14.52 -5.33 -4.28
C VAL A 177 13.15 -5.03 -4.88
N ILE A 178 12.09 -5.50 -4.24
CA ILE A 178 10.72 -5.06 -4.52
C ILE A 178 10.41 -3.88 -3.59
N LEU A 179 10.03 -2.74 -4.17
CA LEU A 179 9.67 -1.53 -3.42
C LEU A 179 8.16 -1.34 -3.42
N LEU A 180 7.58 -1.22 -2.24
CA LEU A 180 6.16 -0.98 -2.01
C LEU A 180 5.98 0.34 -1.26
N LEU A 181 5.37 1.33 -1.92
CA LEU A 181 5.14 2.66 -1.36
C LEU A 181 3.64 2.92 -1.22
N ASP A 182 3.14 3.03 0.01
CA ASP A 182 1.73 3.28 0.29
C ASP A 182 1.50 4.74 0.69
N GLU A 183 0.39 5.32 0.18
CA GLU A 183 -0.07 6.68 0.48
C GLU A 183 0.99 7.77 0.17
N TYR A 184 1.65 7.65 -1.00
CA TYR A 184 2.72 8.56 -1.43
C TYR A 184 2.30 10.04 -1.52
N ASP A 185 1.02 10.29 -1.72
CA ASP A 185 0.43 11.62 -1.90
C ASP A 185 0.04 12.31 -0.59
N VAL A 186 0.01 11.60 0.53
CA VAL A 186 -0.39 12.17 1.84
C VAL A 186 0.51 13.32 2.28
N PRO A 187 1.86 13.22 2.24
CA PRO A 187 2.73 14.34 2.63
C PRO A 187 2.46 15.61 1.82
N LEU A 188 2.15 15.46 0.53
CA LEU A 188 1.89 16.58 -0.37
C LEU A 188 0.49 17.16 -0.19
N ALA A 189 -0.52 16.33 0.04
CA ALA A 189 -1.86 16.78 0.32
C ALA A 189 -1.89 17.62 1.60
N LYS A 190 -1.23 17.16 2.66
CA LYS A 190 -1.11 17.87 3.94
C LYS A 190 -0.28 19.16 3.80
N ALA A 191 0.82 19.11 3.06
CA ALA A 191 1.63 20.28 2.76
C ALA A 191 0.86 21.35 1.98
N SER A 192 0.01 20.93 1.05
CA SER A 192 -0.87 21.86 0.29
C SER A 192 -1.85 22.59 1.21
N SER A 193 -2.46 21.86 2.14
CA SER A 193 -3.41 22.44 3.10
C SER A 193 -2.75 23.39 4.09
N ASN A 194 -1.47 23.18 4.41
CA ASN A 194 -0.72 23.91 5.44
C ASN A 194 0.32 24.90 4.88
N GLY A 195 0.38 25.09 3.54
CA GLY A 195 1.14 26.17 2.89
C GLY A 195 2.63 25.91 2.68
N TYR A 196 3.13 24.66 2.84
CA TYR A 196 4.55 24.29 2.59
C TYR A 196 4.72 23.26 1.45
N TYR A 197 3.80 23.30 0.46
CA TYR A 197 3.76 22.32 -0.64
C TYR A 197 5.06 22.25 -1.45
N LYS A 198 5.70 23.41 -1.75
CA LYS A 198 6.89 23.45 -2.60
C LYS A 198 8.08 22.76 -1.96
N GLU A 199 8.29 22.99 -0.67
CA GLU A 199 9.38 22.39 0.10
C GLU A 199 9.17 20.86 0.19
N MET A 200 7.98 20.41 0.53
CA MET A 200 7.67 18.97 0.62
C MET A 200 7.74 18.30 -0.76
N LEU A 201 7.32 18.98 -1.83
CA LEU A 201 7.41 18.46 -3.19
C LEU A 201 8.87 18.19 -3.59
N ASP A 202 9.80 19.10 -3.27
CA ASP A 202 11.22 18.92 -3.58
C ASP A 202 11.79 17.66 -2.89
N VAL A 203 11.47 17.46 -1.62
CA VAL A 203 11.89 16.28 -0.86
C VAL A 203 11.31 14.99 -1.47
N MET A 204 10.00 14.93 -1.63
CA MET A 204 9.32 13.73 -2.13
C MET A 204 9.71 13.41 -3.57
N LYS A 205 9.80 14.42 -4.45
CA LYS A 205 10.22 14.26 -5.83
C LYS A 205 11.63 13.70 -5.95
N THR A 206 12.57 14.23 -5.17
CA THR A 206 13.96 13.75 -5.18
C THR A 206 14.04 12.32 -4.64
N MET A 207 13.36 12.03 -3.52
CA MET A 207 13.31 10.68 -2.95
C MET A 207 12.74 9.66 -3.94
N MET A 208 11.63 9.97 -4.60
CA MET A 208 11.01 9.08 -5.60
C MET A 208 11.90 8.93 -6.83
N SER A 209 12.46 10.02 -7.35
CA SER A 209 13.33 9.97 -8.52
C SER A 209 14.57 9.14 -8.29
N THR A 210 15.26 9.31 -7.16
CA THR A 210 16.47 8.53 -6.82
C THR A 210 16.20 7.06 -6.59
N SER A 211 15.01 6.73 -6.13
CA SER A 211 14.64 5.34 -5.79
C SER A 211 14.06 4.56 -6.97
N LEU A 212 13.34 5.24 -7.88
CA LEU A 212 12.55 4.59 -8.92
C LEU A 212 13.13 4.72 -10.33
N LYS A 213 13.89 5.82 -10.62
CA LYS A 213 14.38 6.08 -11.96
C LYS A 213 15.69 5.35 -12.20
N ASP A 214 15.74 4.56 -13.28
CA ASP A 214 16.96 3.87 -13.75
C ASP A 214 17.72 3.14 -12.63
N ASN A 215 16.98 2.55 -11.67
CA ASN A 215 17.55 1.90 -10.49
C ASN A 215 17.77 0.40 -10.75
N SER A 216 19.00 0.01 -11.11
CA SER A 216 19.38 -1.38 -11.38
C SER A 216 19.25 -2.34 -10.19
N HIS A 217 19.08 -1.83 -8.97
CA HIS A 217 18.88 -2.63 -7.76
C HIS A 217 17.39 -2.95 -7.51
N LEU A 218 16.49 -2.40 -8.34
CA LEU A 218 15.05 -2.58 -8.21
C LEU A 218 14.56 -3.74 -9.07
N GLN A 219 13.76 -4.64 -8.51
CA GLN A 219 13.04 -5.67 -9.25
C GLN A 219 11.80 -5.07 -9.92
N PHE A 220 11.01 -4.37 -9.16
CA PHE A 220 9.90 -3.50 -9.55
C PHE A 220 9.41 -2.70 -8.33
N ALA A 221 8.54 -1.73 -8.58
CA ALA A 221 7.87 -0.99 -7.53
C ALA A 221 6.35 -0.92 -7.74
N VAL A 222 5.61 -0.95 -6.64
CA VAL A 222 4.19 -0.63 -6.60
C VAL A 222 4.01 0.58 -5.70
N VAL A 223 3.34 1.60 -6.21
CA VAL A 223 3.09 2.86 -5.50
C VAL A 223 1.58 3.06 -5.41
N THR A 224 1.05 3.36 -4.23
CA THR A 224 -0.38 3.64 -4.06
C THR A 224 -0.64 5.01 -3.49
N GLY A 225 -1.75 5.61 -3.91
CA GLY A 225 -2.24 6.90 -3.44
C GLY A 225 -3.71 7.13 -3.77
N CYS A 226 -4.25 8.26 -3.33
CA CYS A 226 -5.62 8.67 -3.67
C CYS A 226 -5.67 9.49 -4.96
N LEU A 227 -4.64 10.27 -5.22
CA LEU A 227 -4.57 11.20 -6.34
C LEU A 227 -3.36 10.89 -7.23
N LYS A 228 -3.56 11.07 -8.53
CA LYS A 228 -2.43 11.23 -9.45
C LYS A 228 -2.02 12.69 -9.43
N ILE A 229 -0.87 13.01 -8.85
CA ILE A 229 -0.33 14.37 -8.85
C ILE A 229 0.21 14.67 -10.26
N ALA A 230 -0.61 15.33 -11.09
CA ALA A 230 -0.45 15.33 -12.54
C ALA A 230 0.45 16.43 -13.10
N LYS A 231 0.56 17.60 -12.49
CA LYS A 231 1.15 18.77 -13.14
C LYS A 231 2.62 19.05 -12.78
N GLU A 232 3.09 18.53 -11.66
CA GLU A 232 4.47 18.78 -11.21
C GLU A 232 5.10 17.42 -10.85
N SER A 233 4.87 16.46 -11.74
CA SER A 233 4.91 15.06 -11.42
C SER A 233 6.20 14.68 -10.70
N ILE A 234 6.02 14.15 -9.51
CA ILE A 234 7.01 13.38 -8.75
C ILE A 234 7.71 12.36 -9.69
N PHE A 235 7.00 11.90 -10.70
CA PHE A 235 7.42 10.91 -11.66
C PHE A 235 7.83 11.50 -13.03
N THR A 236 8.08 12.82 -13.15
CA THR A 236 8.52 13.43 -14.41
C THR A 236 9.88 12.86 -14.84
N GLY A 237 9.92 12.32 -16.05
CA GLY A 237 11.14 11.75 -16.63
C GLY A 237 11.41 10.30 -16.28
N THR A 238 10.45 9.59 -15.64
CA THR A 238 10.50 8.13 -15.50
C THR A 238 9.79 7.50 -16.70
N ASN A 239 10.54 6.89 -17.62
CA ASN A 239 9.99 6.22 -18.81
C ASN A 239 9.48 4.80 -18.51
N ASN A 240 9.79 4.27 -17.33
CA ASN A 240 9.48 2.92 -16.86
C ASN A 240 8.23 2.86 -15.95
N PHE A 241 7.27 3.77 -16.15
CA PHE A 241 6.18 4.03 -15.22
C PHE A 241 4.81 3.85 -15.89
N ILE A 242 3.95 3.06 -15.27
CA ILE A 242 2.53 2.91 -15.63
C ILE A 242 1.65 3.45 -14.50
N SER A 243 0.59 4.16 -14.88
CA SER A 243 -0.41 4.67 -13.96
C SER A 243 -1.75 3.99 -14.18
N ASP A 244 -2.18 3.23 -13.18
CA ASP A 244 -3.50 2.60 -13.11
C ASP A 244 -4.43 3.47 -12.24
N THR A 245 -5.26 4.25 -12.90
CA THR A 245 -6.22 5.16 -12.26
C THR A 245 -7.64 4.58 -12.29
N ILE A 246 -8.61 5.28 -11.74
CA ILE A 246 -10.03 4.87 -11.75
C ILE A 246 -10.61 4.68 -13.16
N ILE A 247 -10.01 5.26 -14.20
CA ILE A 247 -10.45 5.07 -15.59
C ILE A 247 -9.78 3.88 -16.28
N ALA A 248 -8.75 3.29 -15.68
CA ALA A 248 -8.08 2.13 -16.23
C ALA A 248 -8.91 0.86 -16.01
N THR A 249 -8.76 -0.10 -16.93
CA THR A 249 -9.51 -1.36 -16.88
C THR A 249 -8.69 -2.53 -16.36
N HIS A 250 -7.37 -2.34 -16.16
CA HIS A 250 -6.43 -3.41 -15.88
C HIS A 250 -6.53 -3.95 -14.44
N LEU A 251 -6.46 -3.07 -13.43
CA LEU A 251 -6.53 -3.46 -12.01
C LEU A 251 -7.84 -3.02 -11.33
N ASN A 252 -8.89 -2.83 -12.10
CA ASN A 252 -10.13 -2.20 -11.62
C ASN A 252 -10.90 -3.05 -10.59
N GLU A 253 -10.86 -4.37 -10.66
CA GLU A 253 -11.58 -5.28 -9.75
C GLU A 253 -10.82 -5.62 -8.46
N TYR A 254 -9.53 -5.24 -8.34
CA TYR A 254 -8.73 -5.57 -7.16
C TYR A 254 -8.90 -4.58 -6.00
N PHE A 255 -9.52 -3.45 -6.26
CA PHE A 255 -9.75 -2.40 -5.27
C PHE A 255 -11.24 -2.05 -5.21
N GLY A 256 -11.83 -2.15 -4.03
CA GLY A 256 -13.28 -2.13 -3.86
C GLY A 256 -13.90 -3.52 -3.94
N PHE A 257 -15.22 -3.61 -3.83
CA PHE A 257 -15.97 -4.84 -4.03
C PHE A 257 -16.79 -4.77 -5.32
N THR A 258 -16.81 -5.84 -6.08
CA THR A 258 -17.69 -6.01 -7.25
C THR A 258 -19.09 -6.43 -6.82
N ASP A 259 -20.07 -6.33 -7.72
CA ASP A 259 -21.45 -6.84 -7.52
C ASP A 259 -21.44 -8.29 -7.03
N GLN A 260 -20.62 -9.14 -7.66
CA GLN A 260 -20.56 -10.56 -7.29
C GLN A 260 -19.99 -10.77 -5.90
N GLU A 261 -18.94 -10.05 -5.55
CA GLU A 261 -18.33 -10.15 -4.22
C GLU A 261 -19.29 -9.68 -3.11
N VAL A 262 -20.07 -8.62 -3.35
CA VAL A 262 -21.09 -8.18 -2.40
C VAL A 262 -22.18 -9.24 -2.24
N LYS A 263 -22.63 -9.88 -3.33
CA LYS A 263 -23.58 -11.01 -3.27
C LYS A 263 -23.02 -12.20 -2.48
N ASP A 264 -21.75 -12.51 -2.70
CA ASP A 264 -21.07 -13.61 -1.99
C ASP A 264 -20.95 -13.30 -0.49
N ILE A 265 -20.55 -12.07 -0.11
CA ILE A 265 -20.55 -11.62 1.29
C ILE A 265 -21.91 -11.82 1.93
N LEU A 266 -22.98 -11.33 1.29
CA LEU A 266 -24.33 -11.40 1.83
C LEU A 266 -24.84 -12.84 1.93
N LYS A 267 -24.50 -13.69 0.96
CA LYS A 267 -24.82 -15.11 0.97
C LYS A 267 -24.15 -15.83 2.15
N ASP A 268 -22.87 -15.57 2.39
CA ASP A 268 -22.10 -16.23 3.43
C ASP A 268 -22.59 -15.89 4.85
N ILE A 269 -23.25 -14.74 5.00
CA ILE A 269 -23.81 -14.28 6.27
C ILE A 269 -25.34 -14.41 6.38
N GLY A 270 -26.02 -14.83 5.28
CA GLY A 270 -27.48 -15.05 5.25
C GLY A 270 -28.31 -13.76 5.19
N LEU A 271 -27.83 -12.72 4.48
CA LEU A 271 -28.49 -11.41 4.34
C LEU A 271 -28.67 -11.02 2.86
N GLN A 272 -28.98 -12.00 1.99
CA GLN A 272 -29.05 -11.80 0.53
C GLN A 272 -30.14 -10.81 0.10
N GLU A 273 -31.20 -10.68 0.89
CA GLU A 273 -32.32 -9.75 0.68
C GLU A 273 -31.88 -8.28 0.67
N HIS A 274 -30.78 -7.93 1.37
CA HIS A 274 -30.26 -6.56 1.46
C HIS A 274 -29.42 -6.14 0.25
N PHE A 275 -29.19 -7.02 -0.74
CA PHE A 275 -28.34 -6.68 -1.90
C PHE A 275 -28.85 -5.44 -2.66
N LYS A 276 -30.16 -5.35 -2.89
CA LYS A 276 -30.75 -4.21 -3.61
C LYS A 276 -30.52 -2.89 -2.87
N GLU A 277 -30.69 -2.90 -1.56
CA GLU A 277 -30.49 -1.75 -0.70
C GLU A 277 -29.01 -1.31 -0.67
N ILE A 278 -28.07 -2.26 -0.55
CA ILE A 278 -26.65 -1.99 -0.65
C ILE A 278 -26.30 -1.40 -2.01
N LYS A 279 -26.86 -1.91 -3.09
CA LYS A 279 -26.65 -1.40 -4.43
C LYS A 279 -27.14 0.05 -4.57
N GLU A 280 -28.33 0.34 -4.10
CA GLU A 280 -28.90 1.69 -4.18
C GLU A 280 -28.10 2.74 -3.36
N TRP A 281 -27.47 2.34 -2.26
CA TRP A 281 -26.78 3.24 -1.35
C TRP A 281 -25.28 3.35 -1.54
N TYR A 282 -24.62 2.27 -1.94
CA TYR A 282 -23.15 2.16 -1.92
C TYR A 282 -22.53 1.87 -3.27
N ASP A 283 -23.34 1.66 -4.33
CA ASP A 283 -22.90 1.53 -5.71
C ASP A 283 -22.74 2.94 -6.33
N GLY A 284 -21.61 3.59 -6.05
CA GLY A 284 -21.40 4.97 -6.48
C GLY A 284 -20.08 5.18 -7.21
N TYR A 285 -19.30 4.13 -7.45
CA TYR A 285 -18.00 4.24 -8.08
C TYR A 285 -17.91 3.33 -9.31
N ASN A 286 -17.43 3.90 -10.40
CA ASN A 286 -17.12 3.15 -11.61
C ASN A 286 -15.61 3.17 -11.86
N PHE A 287 -14.98 1.99 -11.87
CA PHE A 287 -13.56 1.84 -12.19
C PHE A 287 -13.43 1.19 -13.57
N GLY A 288 -12.94 1.97 -14.53
CA GLY A 288 -12.86 1.52 -15.92
C GLY A 288 -14.25 1.18 -16.49
N LYS A 289 -14.62 -0.10 -16.47
CA LYS A 289 -15.91 -0.59 -17.02
C LYS A 289 -16.74 -1.36 -16.00
N ILE A 290 -16.36 -1.36 -14.74
CA ILE A 290 -17.07 -2.09 -13.68
C ILE A 290 -17.54 -1.16 -12.57
N ASP A 291 -18.69 -1.45 -12.03
CA ASP A 291 -19.20 -0.82 -10.82
C ASP A 291 -18.56 -1.46 -9.60
N VAL A 292 -18.11 -0.64 -8.66
CA VAL A 292 -17.45 -1.09 -7.44
C VAL A 292 -18.01 -0.37 -6.23
N TYR A 293 -18.10 -1.11 -5.14
CA TYR A 293 -18.59 -0.64 -3.84
C TYR A 293 -17.40 -0.28 -2.94
N CYS A 294 -17.58 0.74 -2.12
CA CYS A 294 -16.62 1.05 -1.05
C CYS A 294 -16.65 -0.05 0.02
N PRO A 295 -15.54 -0.79 0.24
CA PRO A 295 -15.52 -1.87 1.24
C PRO A 295 -15.86 -1.40 2.65
N TRP A 296 -15.49 -0.18 2.99
CA TRP A 296 -15.79 0.40 4.30
C TRP A 296 -17.29 0.54 4.55
N ASP A 297 -18.04 1.05 3.58
CA ASP A 297 -19.46 1.24 3.71
C ASP A 297 -20.20 -0.10 3.78
N VAL A 298 -19.87 -1.01 2.86
CA VAL A 298 -20.47 -2.35 2.82
C VAL A 298 -20.22 -3.11 4.12
N MET A 299 -18.97 -3.17 4.60
CA MET A 299 -18.62 -3.93 5.80
C MET A 299 -19.22 -3.35 7.08
N ASN A 300 -19.33 -2.01 7.18
CA ASN A 300 -20.00 -1.38 8.32
C ASN A 300 -21.50 -1.65 8.31
N TYR A 301 -22.15 -1.51 7.15
CA TYR A 301 -23.57 -1.77 7.06
C TYR A 301 -23.92 -3.25 7.33
N VAL A 302 -23.14 -4.17 6.79
CA VAL A 302 -23.28 -5.59 7.07
C VAL A 302 -23.06 -5.92 8.56
N ARG A 303 -22.12 -5.26 9.22
CA ARG A 303 -21.93 -5.38 10.67
C ARG A 303 -23.20 -4.92 11.42
N ASP A 304 -23.76 -3.79 11.04
CA ASP A 304 -24.91 -3.20 11.73
C ASP A 304 -26.18 -4.03 11.47
N LEU A 305 -26.39 -4.55 10.26
CA LEU A 305 -27.47 -5.50 9.97
C LEU A 305 -27.41 -6.80 10.79
N ARG A 306 -26.20 -7.27 11.14
CA ARG A 306 -26.06 -8.43 12.03
C ARG A 306 -26.47 -8.16 13.46
N ILE A 307 -26.43 -6.90 13.88
CA ILE A 307 -26.84 -6.44 15.23
C ILE A 307 -28.36 -6.16 15.21
N ASP A 308 -28.82 -5.45 14.20
CA ASP A 308 -30.21 -5.07 14.00
C ASP A 308 -30.62 -5.29 12.53
N PRO A 309 -31.39 -6.35 12.20
CA PRO A 309 -31.80 -6.65 10.84
C PRO A 309 -32.68 -5.57 10.20
N ASP A 310 -33.28 -4.68 10.98
CA ASP A 310 -34.10 -3.57 10.49
C ASP A 310 -33.28 -2.27 10.29
N MET A 311 -31.95 -2.34 10.50
CA MET A 311 -31.04 -1.19 10.36
C MET A 311 -31.11 -0.59 8.96
N LYS A 312 -31.25 0.74 8.88
CA LYS A 312 -31.24 1.46 7.61
C LYS A 312 -29.81 1.82 7.18
N PRO A 313 -29.53 1.85 5.86
CA PRO A 313 -28.24 2.28 5.36
C PRO A 313 -27.88 3.69 5.83
N ALA A 314 -26.59 3.91 6.09
CA ALA A 314 -26.05 5.19 6.51
C ALA A 314 -24.77 5.53 5.74
N SER A 315 -24.43 6.81 5.66
CA SER A 315 -23.16 7.26 5.06
C SER A 315 -22.01 7.04 6.03
N TYR A 316 -21.46 5.83 6.09
CA TYR A 316 -20.33 5.50 6.97
C TYR A 316 -19.05 6.24 6.60
N TRP A 317 -18.87 6.54 5.32
CA TRP A 317 -17.70 7.24 4.82
C TRP A 317 -17.66 8.72 5.26
N LYS A 318 -18.80 9.43 5.25
CA LYS A 318 -18.91 10.84 5.66
C LYS A 318 -18.52 11.11 7.11
N ASN A 319 -18.79 10.15 8.00
CA ASN A 319 -18.60 10.31 9.44
C ASN A 319 -17.17 10.00 9.91
N THR A 320 -16.25 9.78 8.99
CA THR A 320 -14.87 9.46 9.31
C THR A 320 -13.99 10.61 8.87
N SER A 321 -13.67 11.43 9.86
CA SER A 321 -12.84 12.63 9.82
C SER A 321 -11.69 12.64 8.82
N ASP A 322 -11.34 13.79 8.34
CA ASP A 322 -10.37 14.32 7.37
C ASP A 322 -10.93 14.64 5.98
N ASN A 323 -12.27 14.60 5.82
CA ASN A 323 -12.92 15.02 4.57
C ASN A 323 -14.00 16.09 4.83
N ALA A 324 -13.85 16.89 5.87
CA ALA A 324 -14.64 18.11 6.05
C ALA A 324 -13.91 19.30 5.43
#